data_9af4f78ebc82e8cc6f748314b3517c0d
#
_entry.id   9af4f78ebc82e8cc6f748314b3517c0d
#
_cell.length_a   1.000
_cell.length_b   1.000
_cell.length_c   1.000
_cell.angle_alpha   90.00
_cell.angle_beta   90.00
_cell.angle_gamma   90.00
#
_symmetry.space_group_name_H-M   'P 1'
#
loop_
_entity.id
_entity.type
_entity.pdbx_description
1 polymer ?
#
loop_
_entity_poly.entity_id
_entity_poly.type
_entity_poly.pdbx_seq_one_letter_code
_entity_poly.pdbx_strand_id
1 'polypeptide(L)'
;NMENQHSKRPLRVLIAKVGLDGHDRGAKVIATSLRDAGMEVIYTGLRQTPEMVVEAALQEDVDAIGVSILSGAHMTVFPRIIGLMKANKMDDVLLTGGGIIPEADRLALEALGVGQLFPPGTSSTAIAAYIRDWTGKNRSF
;
A
#
# COMPACT_ATOMS: atom_id res chain seq x y z
N ASN A 1 -4.05 -6.65 29.27
CA ASN A 1 -4.66 -7.59 28.36
C ASN A 1 -3.81 -7.71 27.11
N MET A 2 -3.45 -8.93 26.75
CA MET A 2 -2.51 -9.19 25.66
C MET A 2 -3.05 -8.69 24.30
N GLU A 3 -4.32 -8.87 24.04
CA GLU A 3 -4.90 -8.40 22.78
C GLU A 3 -4.78 -6.90 22.65
N ASN A 4 -4.97 -6.19 23.73
CA ASN A 4 -4.89 -4.74 23.71
C ASN A 4 -3.47 -4.25 23.45
N GLN A 5 -2.46 -5.00 23.87
CA GLN A 5 -1.09 -4.61 23.59
C GLN A 5 -0.81 -4.65 22.10
N HIS A 6 -1.26 -5.70 21.42
CA HIS A 6 -1.09 -5.81 19.98
C HIS A 6 -1.87 -4.72 19.25
N SER A 7 -3.12 -4.48 19.65
CA SER A 7 -3.97 -3.50 18.98
C SER A 7 -3.51 -2.06 19.20
N LYS A 8 -2.65 -1.83 20.19
CA LYS A 8 -2.13 -0.49 20.47
C LYS A 8 -0.93 -0.13 19.62
N ARG A 9 -0.29 -1.11 18.98
CA ARG A 9 0.82 -0.84 18.09
C ARG A 9 0.30 -0.06 16.89
N PRO A 10 0.93 1.07 16.52
CA PRO A 10 0.52 1.79 15.31
C PRO A 10 0.68 0.90 14.10
N LEU A 11 -0.23 1.02 13.15
CA LEU A 11 -0.06 0.37 11.88
C LEU A 11 1.10 1.02 11.13
N ARG A 12 1.91 0.20 10.49
CA ARG A 12 3.04 0.66 9.69
C ARG A 12 2.70 0.52 8.22
N VAL A 13 2.82 1.61 7.49
CA VAL A 13 2.45 1.66 6.07
C VAL A 13 3.64 2.16 5.28
N LEU A 14 4.00 1.42 4.24
CA LEU A 14 5.01 1.86 3.28
C LEU A 14 4.31 2.52 2.12
N ILE A 15 4.68 3.75 1.80
CA ILE A 15 4.17 4.47 0.64
C ILE A 15 5.27 4.59 -0.39
N ALA A 16 5.01 4.12 -1.60
CA ALA A 16 6.00 4.08 -2.67
C ALA A 16 5.46 4.69 -3.95
N LYS A 17 6.32 5.37 -4.67
CA LYS A 17 6.05 5.86 -6.01
C LYS A 17 6.88 5.02 -6.98
N VAL A 18 6.19 4.18 -7.75
CA VAL A 18 6.86 3.23 -8.64
C VAL A 18 6.89 3.79 -10.06
N GLY A 19 8.00 3.57 -10.75
CA GLY A 19 8.20 4.01 -12.12
C GLY A 19 9.03 5.27 -12.24
N LEU A 20 9.12 5.79 -13.45
CA LEU A 20 9.98 6.93 -13.76
C LEU A 20 9.29 8.29 -13.60
N ASP A 21 8.00 8.27 -13.29
CA ASP A 21 7.22 9.49 -13.08
C ASP A 21 7.79 10.25 -11.87
N GLY A 22 8.10 11.53 -12.06
CA GLY A 22 8.67 12.35 -11.01
C GLY A 22 7.65 13.06 -10.13
N HIS A 23 6.36 12.82 -10.32
CA HIS A 23 5.31 13.49 -9.55
C HIS A 23 4.99 12.70 -8.29
N ASP A 24 5.35 13.25 -7.14
CA ASP A 24 5.13 12.57 -5.86
C ASP A 24 4.20 13.30 -4.91
N ARG A 25 3.62 14.42 -5.33
CA ARG A 25 2.79 15.24 -4.44
C ARG A 25 1.63 14.44 -3.84
N GLY A 26 0.94 13.66 -4.67
CA GLY A 26 -0.18 12.86 -4.18
C GLY A 26 0.26 11.84 -3.15
N ALA A 27 1.37 11.16 -3.40
CA ALA A 27 1.90 10.18 -2.46
C ALA A 27 2.28 10.84 -1.13
N LYS A 28 2.89 12.03 -1.18
CA LYS A 28 3.28 12.75 0.04
C LYS A 28 2.07 13.22 0.83
N VAL A 29 1.02 13.67 0.16
CA VAL A 29 -0.22 14.07 0.83
C VAL A 29 -0.84 12.88 1.56
N ILE A 30 -0.92 11.73 0.91
CA ILE A 30 -1.45 10.53 1.53
C ILE A 30 -0.59 10.11 2.72
N ALA A 31 0.74 10.14 2.57
CA ALA A 31 1.64 9.80 3.67
C ALA A 31 1.40 10.69 4.90
N THR A 32 1.30 12.00 4.69
CA THR A 32 1.03 12.94 5.77
C THR A 32 -0.32 12.65 6.43
N SER A 33 -1.34 12.39 5.63
CA SER A 33 -2.69 12.13 6.14
C SER A 33 -2.74 10.85 6.97
N LEU A 34 -2.03 9.82 6.55
CA LEU A 34 -1.97 8.57 7.31
C LEU A 34 -1.22 8.75 8.63
N ARG A 35 -0.17 9.57 8.64
CA ARG A 35 0.52 9.93 9.88
C ARG A 35 -0.41 10.67 10.83
N ASP A 36 -1.18 11.61 10.29
CA ASP A 36 -2.15 12.37 11.09
C ASP A 36 -3.23 11.44 11.67
N ALA A 37 -3.51 10.34 10.98
CA ALA A 37 -4.46 9.33 11.46
C ALA A 37 -3.85 8.37 12.48
N GLY A 38 -2.61 8.58 12.88
CA GLY A 38 -1.95 7.77 13.91
C GLY A 38 -1.14 6.59 13.39
N MET A 39 -0.94 6.50 12.08
CA MET A 39 -0.15 5.43 11.49
C MET A 39 1.31 5.84 11.40
N GLU A 40 2.18 4.83 11.45
CA GLU A 40 3.59 5.00 11.19
C GLU A 40 3.82 4.81 9.70
N VAL A 41 4.32 5.84 9.02
CA VAL A 41 4.44 5.82 7.56
C VAL A 41 5.90 5.95 7.16
N ILE A 42 6.32 5.03 6.30
CA ILE A 42 7.63 5.07 5.66
C ILE A 42 7.40 5.46 4.21
N TYR A 43 7.95 6.59 3.80
CA TYR A 43 7.88 7.03 2.41
C TYR A 43 9.20 6.72 1.73
N THR A 44 9.17 5.86 0.70
CA THR A 44 10.40 5.40 0.05
C THR A 44 10.97 6.40 -0.95
N GLY A 45 10.16 7.37 -1.36
CA GLY A 45 10.59 8.31 -2.39
C GLY A 45 10.19 7.87 -3.78
N LEU A 46 10.79 8.54 -4.77
CA LEU A 46 10.46 8.36 -6.18
C LEU A 46 11.20 7.17 -6.81
N ARG A 47 10.73 6.75 -7.94
CA ARG A 47 11.42 5.84 -8.87
C ARG A 47 11.75 4.49 -8.27
N GLN A 48 10.87 3.99 -7.44
CA GLN A 48 11.06 2.67 -6.86
C GLN A 48 10.74 1.58 -7.88
N THR A 49 11.45 0.45 -7.79
CA THR A 49 11.09 -0.75 -8.53
C THR A 49 10.23 -1.66 -7.64
N PRO A 50 9.48 -2.60 -8.22
CA PRO A 50 8.74 -3.57 -7.40
C PRO A 50 9.63 -4.30 -6.40
N GLU A 51 10.84 -4.68 -6.82
CA GLU A 51 11.80 -5.35 -5.94
C GLU A 51 12.20 -4.47 -4.76
N MET A 52 12.49 -3.20 -5.01
CA MET A 52 12.84 -2.25 -3.95
C MET A 52 11.69 -2.05 -2.96
N VAL A 53 10.46 -2.01 -3.47
CA VAL A 53 9.28 -1.82 -2.63
C VAL A 53 9.11 -3.01 -1.68
N VAL A 54 9.18 -4.22 -2.21
CA VAL A 54 8.98 -5.42 -1.39
C VAL A 54 10.13 -5.60 -0.39
N GLU A 55 11.36 -5.32 -0.81
CA GLU A 55 12.50 -5.39 0.10
C GLU A 55 12.36 -4.42 1.26
N ALA A 56 11.99 -3.17 0.97
CA ALA A 56 11.77 -2.19 2.02
C ALA A 56 10.63 -2.60 2.96
N ALA A 57 9.55 -3.16 2.41
CA ALA A 57 8.43 -3.61 3.21
C ALA A 57 8.83 -4.74 4.16
N LEU A 58 9.68 -5.66 3.70
CA LEU A 58 10.20 -6.72 4.55
C LEU A 58 11.08 -6.17 5.67
N GLN A 59 12.01 -5.28 5.32
CA GLN A 59 12.93 -4.71 6.30
C GLN A 59 12.20 -3.92 7.37
N GLU A 60 11.17 -3.19 6.97
CA GLU A 60 10.41 -2.34 7.91
C GLU A 60 9.27 -3.07 8.59
N ASP A 61 9.01 -4.31 8.21
CA ASP A 61 7.95 -5.13 8.79
C ASP A 61 6.61 -4.40 8.78
N VAL A 62 6.19 -3.97 7.59
CA VAL A 62 4.99 -3.14 7.45
C VAL A 62 3.72 -3.98 7.43
N ASP A 63 2.61 -3.35 7.76
CA ASP A 63 1.27 -3.96 7.73
C ASP A 63 0.61 -3.75 6.37
N ALA A 64 1.01 -2.70 5.66
CA ALA A 64 0.41 -2.36 4.37
C ALA A 64 1.44 -1.66 3.48
N ILE A 65 1.26 -1.86 2.17
CA ILE A 65 2.03 -1.17 1.14
C ILE A 65 1.04 -0.39 0.30
N GLY A 66 1.28 0.91 0.15
CA GLY A 66 0.51 1.77 -0.73
C GLY A 66 1.38 2.23 -1.89
N VAL A 67 0.95 1.95 -3.11
CA VAL A 67 1.71 2.28 -4.30
C VAL A 67 0.96 3.33 -5.11
N SER A 68 1.65 4.40 -5.45
CA SER A 68 1.11 5.44 -6.32
C SER A 68 1.66 5.26 -7.73
N ILE A 69 0.78 5.12 -8.70
CA ILE A 69 1.15 4.93 -10.09
C ILE A 69 0.32 5.89 -10.95
N LEU A 70 0.99 6.75 -11.71
CA LEU A 70 0.33 7.66 -12.63
C LEU A 70 0.65 7.36 -14.09
N SER A 71 1.61 6.47 -14.31
CA SER A 71 2.18 6.23 -15.65
C SER A 71 1.40 5.23 -16.51
N GLY A 72 0.37 4.60 -15.97
CA GLY A 72 -0.34 3.54 -16.70
C GLY A 72 0.32 2.18 -16.60
N ALA A 73 1.42 2.05 -15.87
CA ALA A 73 2.16 0.80 -15.75
C ALA A 73 1.57 -0.17 -14.69
N HIS A 74 0.37 0.11 -14.23
CA HIS A 74 -0.24 -0.65 -13.13
C HIS A 74 -0.38 -2.14 -13.44
N MET A 75 -0.65 -2.53 -14.68
CA MET A 75 -0.81 -3.95 -15.03
C MET A 75 0.51 -4.70 -15.07
N THR A 76 1.63 -4.01 -15.07
CA THR A 76 2.96 -4.62 -14.95
C THR A 76 3.41 -4.61 -13.49
N VAL A 77 3.23 -3.48 -12.81
CA VAL A 77 3.81 -3.23 -11.50
C VAL A 77 3.09 -4.01 -10.40
N PHE A 78 1.75 -3.92 -10.33
CA PHE A 78 1.02 -4.60 -9.26
C PHE A 78 1.15 -6.12 -9.30
N PRO A 79 1.03 -6.79 -10.48
CA PRO A 79 1.24 -8.24 -10.51
C PRO A 79 2.65 -8.64 -10.08
N ARG A 80 3.66 -7.83 -10.44
CA ARG A 80 5.04 -8.10 -10.04
C ARG A 80 5.21 -8.01 -8.52
N ILE A 81 4.64 -6.97 -7.91
CA ILE A 81 4.70 -6.81 -6.46
C ILE A 81 3.99 -7.97 -5.76
N ILE A 82 2.78 -8.34 -6.21
CA ILE A 82 2.03 -9.45 -5.63
C ILE A 82 2.82 -10.75 -5.72
N GLY A 83 3.46 -11.01 -6.86
CA GLY A 83 4.28 -12.21 -7.02
C GLY A 83 5.45 -12.24 -6.04
N LEU A 84 6.12 -11.11 -5.87
CA LEU A 84 7.23 -11.00 -4.92
C LEU A 84 6.74 -11.15 -3.47
N MET A 85 5.58 -10.57 -3.15
CA MET A 85 5.00 -10.71 -1.81
C MET A 85 4.67 -12.16 -1.50
N LYS A 86 4.07 -12.88 -2.45
CA LYS A 86 3.76 -14.29 -2.27
C LYS A 86 5.02 -15.13 -2.09
N ALA A 87 6.06 -14.83 -2.86
CA ALA A 87 7.33 -15.53 -2.74
C ALA A 87 7.97 -15.32 -1.36
N ASN A 88 7.69 -14.20 -0.72
CA ASN A 88 8.20 -13.86 0.60
C ASN A 88 7.19 -14.12 1.73
N LYS A 89 6.12 -14.83 1.44
CA LYS A 89 5.08 -15.22 2.42
C LYS A 89 4.45 -14.02 3.13
N MET A 90 4.19 -12.97 2.37
CA MET A 90 3.60 -11.72 2.87
C MET A 90 2.09 -11.68 2.61
N ASP A 91 1.41 -12.83 2.74
CA ASP A 91 -0.03 -12.91 2.43
C ASP A 91 -0.89 -12.08 3.38
N ASP A 92 -0.38 -11.77 4.57
CA ASP A 92 -1.08 -10.98 5.57
C ASP A 92 -0.73 -9.50 5.52
N VAL A 93 0.01 -9.06 4.50
CA VAL A 93 0.32 -7.65 4.27
C VAL A 93 -0.57 -7.14 3.15
N LEU A 94 -1.21 -6.01 3.39
CA LEU A 94 -2.09 -5.40 2.38
C LEU A 94 -1.25 -4.75 1.29
N LEU A 95 -1.59 -5.02 0.02
CA LEU A 95 -1.10 -4.21 -1.09
C LEU A 95 -2.28 -3.41 -1.63
N THR A 96 -2.18 -2.11 -1.56
CA THR A 96 -3.18 -1.19 -2.07
C THR A 96 -2.48 -0.08 -2.83
N GLY A 97 -3.23 0.86 -3.32
CA GLY A 97 -2.63 1.98 -4.03
C GLY A 97 -3.65 2.79 -4.76
N GLY A 98 -3.15 3.67 -5.61
CA GLY A 98 -4.02 4.56 -6.36
C GLY A 98 -3.37 5.04 -7.63
N GLY A 99 -4.23 5.57 -8.48
CA GLY A 99 -3.83 6.10 -9.77
C GLY A 99 -5.03 6.12 -10.69
N ILE A 100 -4.78 6.49 -11.93
CA ILE A 100 -5.82 6.45 -12.97
C ILE A 100 -5.81 5.05 -13.55
N ILE A 101 -6.70 4.18 -13.04
CA ILE A 101 -6.73 2.77 -13.39
C ILE A 101 -8.12 2.43 -13.92
N PRO A 102 -8.24 1.97 -15.17
CA PRO A 102 -9.54 1.57 -15.70
C PRO A 102 -10.19 0.47 -14.86
N GLU A 103 -11.52 0.47 -14.83
CA GLU A 103 -12.26 -0.46 -13.97
C GLU A 103 -11.93 -1.92 -14.28
N ALA A 104 -11.85 -2.28 -15.55
CA ALA A 104 -11.52 -3.66 -15.93
C ALA A 104 -10.16 -4.08 -15.38
N ASP A 105 -9.18 -3.18 -15.43
CA ASP A 105 -7.85 -3.45 -14.89
C ASP A 105 -7.89 -3.55 -13.38
N ARG A 106 -8.64 -2.67 -12.72
CA ARG A 106 -8.79 -2.70 -11.27
C ARG A 106 -9.37 -4.03 -10.80
N LEU A 107 -10.40 -4.51 -11.50
CA LEU A 107 -11.02 -5.79 -11.16
C LEU A 107 -10.06 -6.96 -11.39
N ALA A 108 -9.29 -6.92 -12.47
CA ALA A 108 -8.29 -7.94 -12.73
C ALA A 108 -7.21 -7.99 -11.66
N LEU A 109 -6.75 -6.81 -11.20
CA LEU A 109 -5.74 -6.74 -10.16
C LEU A 109 -6.28 -7.23 -8.82
N GLU A 110 -7.51 -6.87 -8.49
CA GLU A 110 -8.15 -7.36 -7.27
C GLU A 110 -8.28 -8.88 -7.28
N ALA A 111 -8.56 -9.47 -8.45
CA ALA A 111 -8.64 -10.92 -8.58
C ALA A 111 -7.28 -11.60 -8.32
N LEU A 112 -6.17 -10.89 -8.52
CA LEU A 112 -4.83 -11.41 -8.24
C LEU A 112 -4.47 -11.30 -6.75
N GLY A 113 -5.25 -10.59 -5.96
CA GLY A 113 -4.97 -10.41 -4.55
C GLY A 113 -4.56 -9.00 -4.16
N VAL A 114 -4.56 -8.07 -5.09
CA VAL A 114 -4.36 -6.66 -4.77
C VAL A 114 -5.61 -6.16 -4.04
N GLY A 115 -5.42 -5.34 -3.02
CA GLY A 115 -6.53 -4.73 -2.31
C GLY A 115 -7.22 -3.66 -3.13
N GLN A 116 -8.11 -2.92 -2.49
CA GLN A 116 -8.86 -1.87 -3.16
C GLN A 116 -7.90 -0.81 -3.71
N LEU A 117 -8.13 -0.39 -4.96
CA LEU A 117 -7.37 0.66 -5.60
C LEU A 117 -8.23 1.91 -5.67
N PHE A 118 -7.63 3.05 -5.37
CA PHE A 118 -8.37 4.30 -5.19
C PHE A 118 -8.10 5.25 -6.34
N PRO A 119 -9.16 5.84 -6.92
CA PRO A 119 -8.98 6.86 -7.96
C PRO A 119 -8.43 8.15 -7.35
N PRO A 120 -7.85 9.03 -8.19
CA PRO A 120 -7.43 10.36 -7.72
C PRO A 120 -8.61 11.08 -7.06
N GLY A 121 -8.32 11.82 -6.00
CA GLY A 121 -9.34 12.57 -5.28
C GLY A 121 -10.04 11.79 -4.18
N THR A 122 -9.74 10.50 -3.99
CA THR A 122 -10.27 9.76 -2.85
C THR A 122 -9.77 10.39 -1.56
N SER A 123 -10.66 10.53 -0.57
CA SER A 123 -10.27 11.14 0.69
C SER A 123 -9.28 10.26 1.43
N SER A 124 -8.30 10.90 2.06
CA SER A 124 -7.31 10.18 2.87
C SER A 124 -7.94 9.49 4.07
N THR A 125 -9.05 10.04 4.57
CA THR A 125 -9.81 9.40 5.64
C THR A 125 -10.36 8.04 5.22
N ALA A 126 -10.89 7.96 3.99
CA ALA A 126 -11.41 6.70 3.45
C ALA A 126 -10.29 5.68 3.27
N ILE A 127 -9.12 6.12 2.81
CA ILE A 127 -7.97 5.25 2.63
C ILE A 127 -7.49 4.70 3.98
N ALA A 128 -7.38 5.58 4.98
CA ALA A 128 -6.97 5.16 6.34
C ALA A 128 -7.94 4.16 6.94
N ALA A 129 -9.25 4.40 6.78
CA ALA A 129 -10.27 3.49 7.28
C ALA A 129 -10.17 2.12 6.63
N TYR A 130 -9.93 2.10 5.32
CA TYR A 130 -9.78 0.84 4.59
C TYR A 130 -8.56 0.06 5.10
N ILE A 131 -7.43 0.73 5.28
CA ILE A 131 -6.21 0.07 5.76
C ILE A 131 -6.44 -0.53 7.16
N ARG A 132 -7.07 0.22 8.07
CA ARG A 132 -7.38 -0.28 9.41
C ARG A 132 -8.30 -1.48 9.37
N ASP A 133 -9.35 -1.41 8.56
CA ASP A 133 -10.32 -2.49 8.47
C ASP A 133 -9.69 -3.75 7.91
N TRP A 134 -8.93 -3.62 6.83
CA TRP A 134 -8.31 -4.78 6.19
C TRP A 134 -7.30 -5.44 7.12
N THR A 135 -6.43 -4.66 7.75
CA THR A 135 -5.40 -5.21 8.63
C THR A 135 -6.02 -5.85 9.88
N GLY A 136 -7.10 -5.25 10.40
CA GLY A 136 -7.80 -5.82 11.53
C GLY A 136 -8.43 -7.17 11.23
N LYS A 137 -8.83 -7.41 9.99
CA LYS A 137 -9.43 -8.68 9.58
C LYS A 137 -8.42 -9.74 9.15
N ASN A 138 -7.27 -9.32 8.65
CA ASN A 138 -6.34 -10.20 7.96
C ASN A 138 -5.01 -10.41 8.67
N ARG A 139 -4.71 -9.64 9.70
CA ARG A 139 -3.48 -9.80 10.45
C ARG A 139 -3.77 -10.15 11.91
N SER A 140 -2.90 -11.00 12.46
CA SER A 140 -2.92 -11.29 13.90
C SER A 140 -1.91 -10.38 14.59
N PHE A 141 -2.39 -9.65 15.54
CA PHE A 141 -1.52 -8.79 16.35
C PHE A 141 -1.42 -9.32 17.77
#